data_4c45bfd9a8dd24dd8287a56fbaaf09ab
#
_entry.id   4c45bfd9a8dd24dd8287a56fbaaf09ab
#
_cell.length_a   1.000
_cell.length_b   1.000
_cell.length_c   1.000
_cell.angle_alpha   90.00
_cell.angle_beta   90.00
_cell.angle_gamma   90.00
#
_symmetry.space_group_name_H-M   'P 1'
#
loop_
_entity.id
_entity.type
_entity.pdbx_description
1 polymer ?
#
loop_
_entity_poly.entity_id
_entity_poly.type
_entity_poly.pdbx_seq_one_letter_code
_entity_poly.pdbx_strand_id
1 'polypeptide(L)'
;MTKYIFVSGGVVSGLGKGITAASLGRLLKARGLKVAAQKLDPYINVDPGTMSPFQHGEVFVTEDGAETDLDLGHYERFIDEDLNQFSNLTTGKVYWNILNKERRGEFLGETVQVIPHITNEIKSFIYQVGKKTGADVVITEIGGTTGDIESQPFLEAIRQIGLEQDTDDVLYIHVTLVPYLSGSFEHKSKPTQHSVKELQGMGIHPDIIVLRCDRALEESIFKKIALFCNVKEDCVIENLTVPQLYEAPLMLEKHHFSDIVCRELKLSTPQPDMEEWNEMLERIHSCRERIVIGLVGKYVQLHDAYLSVAEALRHAGYAAGCSVSIEWIDSEELTETNVSDRLRGCDGILVPGGFGERGCEGMLLAARYCREHRKPYLGICLGMQIAVIEFCRNVCGIKDANSGEFDEYGLHKVIDFMPDQNKNINKGGTLRLGSYPCQIKPGTKMMACYGKDLIHERHRHRYEFNNDYRETVEAAGMVISGTSPDGRIVETVELPQNGFFVAGQFHPEFKSRPNRAHPLFKGFIGAAVAYRENREKK
;
A
#
# COMPACT_ATOMS: atom_id res chain seq x y z
N MET A 1 25.01 -16.02 -1.98
CA MET A 1 25.12 -14.98 -0.92
C MET A 1 24.15 -13.88 -1.31
N THR A 2 23.39 -13.31 -0.36
CA THR A 2 22.43 -12.25 -0.67
C THR A 2 23.14 -10.96 -1.04
N LYS A 3 22.73 -10.31 -2.13
CA LYS A 3 23.20 -8.99 -2.56
C LYS A 3 22.32 -7.89 -1.97
N TYR A 4 22.91 -6.73 -1.69
CA TYR A 4 22.21 -5.59 -1.07
C TYR A 4 22.26 -4.36 -1.99
N ILE A 5 21.10 -3.83 -2.31
CA ILE A 5 20.94 -2.60 -3.10
C ILE A 5 20.33 -1.53 -2.20
N PHE A 6 21.02 -0.41 -2.04
CA PHE A 6 20.54 0.71 -1.26
C PHE A 6 20.09 1.85 -2.17
N VAL A 7 18.82 2.24 -2.06
CA VAL A 7 18.23 3.31 -2.85
C VAL A 7 18.05 4.53 -1.96
N SER A 8 18.91 5.52 -2.13
CA SER A 8 18.85 6.83 -1.47
C SER A 8 18.30 7.88 -2.42
N GLY A 9 17.98 9.07 -1.91
CA GLY A 9 17.56 10.16 -2.77
C GLY A 9 17.83 11.53 -2.17
N GLY A 10 17.88 12.52 -3.02
CA GLY A 10 18.17 13.88 -2.61
C GLY A 10 17.42 14.92 -3.43
N VAL A 11 17.61 16.18 -3.09
CA VAL A 11 16.99 17.39 -3.64
C VAL A 11 15.62 17.68 -3.03
N VAL A 12 14.62 16.77 -3.19
CA VAL A 12 13.26 16.92 -2.63
C VAL A 12 12.67 15.55 -2.26
N SER A 13 11.69 15.55 -1.37
CA SER A 13 10.84 14.37 -1.11
C SER A 13 9.92 14.07 -2.30
N GLY A 14 9.36 12.85 -2.37
CA GLY A 14 8.41 12.50 -3.44
C GLY A 14 9.04 12.31 -4.83
N LEU A 15 10.36 12.13 -4.93
CA LEU A 15 11.06 11.88 -6.20
C LEU A 15 10.74 10.54 -6.88
N GLY A 16 10.01 9.66 -6.21
CA GLY A 16 9.73 8.32 -6.72
C GLY A 16 10.85 7.32 -6.47
N LYS A 17 11.58 7.44 -5.34
CA LYS A 17 12.51 6.40 -4.86
C LYS A 17 11.82 5.03 -4.77
N GLY A 18 10.64 4.99 -4.13
CA GLY A 18 9.84 3.78 -3.96
C GLY A 18 9.48 3.13 -5.29
N ILE A 19 9.04 3.93 -6.27
CA ILE A 19 8.72 3.43 -7.61
C ILE A 19 9.97 2.95 -8.35
N THR A 20 11.11 3.62 -8.18
CA THR A 20 12.40 3.18 -8.76
C THR A 20 12.82 1.83 -8.14
N ALA A 21 12.75 1.70 -6.82
CA ALA A 21 13.06 0.47 -6.10
C ALA A 21 12.10 -0.68 -6.49
N ALA A 22 10.79 -0.40 -6.54
CA ALA A 22 9.76 -1.36 -6.96
C ALA A 22 9.94 -1.82 -8.41
N SER A 23 10.25 -0.88 -9.32
CA SER A 23 10.52 -1.17 -10.74
C SER A 23 11.76 -2.04 -10.91
N LEU A 24 12.84 -1.72 -10.20
CA LEU A 24 14.04 -2.55 -10.19
C LEU A 24 13.74 -3.95 -9.64
N GLY A 25 12.98 -4.03 -8.55
CA GLY A 25 12.54 -5.30 -7.97
C GLY A 25 11.77 -6.15 -8.99
N ARG A 26 10.85 -5.55 -9.76
CA ARG A 26 10.14 -6.24 -10.85
C ARG A 26 11.08 -6.75 -11.92
N LEU A 27 12.01 -5.92 -12.37
CA LEU A 27 12.98 -6.28 -13.41
C LEU A 27 13.91 -7.42 -12.97
N LEU A 28 14.42 -7.38 -11.74
CA LEU A 28 15.27 -8.45 -11.20
C LEU A 28 14.48 -9.75 -10.99
N LYS A 29 13.22 -9.67 -10.55
CA LYS A 29 12.34 -10.84 -10.48
C LYS A 29 12.09 -11.45 -11.88
N ALA A 30 11.90 -10.62 -12.89
CA ALA A 30 11.75 -11.05 -14.29
C ALA A 30 13.02 -11.73 -14.85
N ARG A 31 14.17 -11.53 -14.22
CA ARG A 31 15.42 -12.25 -14.49
C ARG A 31 15.56 -13.58 -13.74
N GLY A 32 14.53 -13.97 -12.98
CA GLY A 32 14.50 -15.21 -12.19
C GLY A 32 15.13 -15.10 -10.81
N LEU A 33 15.47 -13.89 -10.34
CA LEU A 33 16.00 -13.67 -8.99
C LEU A 33 14.88 -13.59 -7.96
N LYS A 34 15.14 -14.10 -6.76
CA LYS A 34 14.27 -13.90 -5.61
C LYS A 34 14.60 -12.56 -4.95
N VAL A 35 13.66 -11.63 -5.01
CA VAL A 35 13.84 -10.24 -4.55
C VAL A 35 13.03 -9.98 -3.30
N ALA A 36 13.63 -9.32 -2.32
CA ALA A 36 12.94 -8.74 -1.17
C ALA A 36 13.11 -7.22 -1.16
N ALA A 37 12.07 -6.51 -0.76
CA ALA A 37 12.10 -5.06 -0.61
C ALA A 37 11.97 -4.65 0.84
N GLN A 38 12.64 -3.55 1.22
CA GLN A 38 12.62 -2.98 2.55
C GLN A 38 12.64 -1.45 2.47
N LYS A 39 11.95 -0.80 3.41
CA LYS A 39 11.97 0.65 3.61
C LYS A 39 12.46 1.02 5.00
N LEU A 40 13.35 1.99 5.09
CA LEU A 40 13.82 2.60 6.33
C LEU A 40 13.26 4.01 6.43
N ASP A 41 12.36 4.25 7.40
CA ASP A 41 11.68 5.53 7.57
C ASP A 41 12.28 6.34 8.72
N PRO A 42 12.71 7.58 8.48
CA PRO A 42 13.45 8.36 9.46
C PRO A 42 12.60 9.02 10.55
N TYR A 43 11.28 8.83 10.57
CA TYR A 43 10.44 9.40 11.62
C TYR A 43 10.52 8.62 12.94
N ILE A 44 10.17 9.31 14.06
CA ILE A 44 10.31 8.79 15.43
C ILE A 44 9.08 7.96 15.88
N ASN A 45 8.02 7.88 15.08
CA ASN A 45 6.92 6.97 15.38
C ASN A 45 7.42 5.51 15.34
N VAL A 46 6.96 4.68 16.27
CA VAL A 46 7.35 3.25 16.30
C VAL A 46 6.85 2.52 15.06
N ASP A 47 5.63 2.86 14.64
CA ASP A 47 5.00 2.45 13.39
C ASP A 47 4.00 3.55 12.94
N PRO A 48 3.46 3.50 11.71
CA PRO A 48 2.49 4.47 11.23
C PRO A 48 1.06 4.24 11.75
N GLY A 49 0.79 3.19 12.52
CA GLY A 49 -0.55 2.79 12.92
C GLY A 49 -1.35 3.85 13.68
N THR A 50 -0.67 4.76 14.39
CA THR A 50 -1.29 5.89 15.12
C THR A 50 -1.22 7.21 14.38
N MET A 51 -0.64 7.25 13.17
CA MET A 51 -0.50 8.47 12.39
C MET A 51 -1.79 8.85 11.68
N SER A 52 -1.98 10.14 11.45
CA SER A 52 -3.14 10.64 10.72
C SER A 52 -3.04 10.31 9.23
N PRO A 53 -4.04 9.66 8.62
CA PRO A 53 -4.05 9.42 7.17
C PRO A 53 -3.96 10.70 6.32
N PHE A 54 -4.37 11.86 6.86
CA PHE A 54 -4.22 13.16 6.19
C PHE A 54 -2.77 13.65 6.08
N GLN A 55 -1.87 13.13 6.91
CA GLN A 55 -0.46 13.53 6.88
C GLN A 55 0.44 12.47 6.23
N HIS A 56 0.06 11.21 6.33
CA HIS A 56 0.95 10.10 5.99
C HIS A 56 0.44 9.20 4.85
N GLY A 57 -0.82 9.39 4.42
CA GLY A 57 -1.47 8.47 3.52
C GLY A 57 -1.98 7.20 4.23
N GLU A 58 -2.19 6.14 3.47
CA GLU A 58 -2.68 4.87 4.04
C GLU A 58 -1.63 4.19 4.92
N VAL A 59 -2.10 3.47 5.93
CA VAL A 59 -1.29 2.50 6.66
C VAL A 59 -1.44 1.14 5.99
N PHE A 60 -0.38 0.67 5.34
CA PHE A 60 -0.35 -0.62 4.69
C PHE A 60 -0.05 -1.72 5.70
N VAL A 61 -0.76 -2.86 5.62
CA VAL A 61 -0.57 -3.99 6.55
C VAL A 61 0.01 -5.18 5.80
N THR A 62 1.13 -5.71 6.32
CA THR A 62 1.79 -6.90 5.77
C THR A 62 1.05 -8.19 6.11
N GLU A 63 1.43 -9.30 5.48
CA GLU A 63 0.81 -10.61 5.71
C GLU A 63 0.93 -11.06 7.18
N ASP A 64 2.04 -10.75 7.84
CA ASP A 64 2.31 -11.08 9.25
C ASP A 64 1.89 -9.99 10.26
N GLY A 65 1.15 -8.95 9.80
CA GLY A 65 0.47 -7.99 10.65
C GLY A 65 1.29 -6.76 11.05
N ALA A 66 2.38 -6.43 10.36
CA ALA A 66 3.05 -5.17 10.59
C ALA A 66 2.27 -4.01 9.93
N GLU A 67 2.06 -2.93 10.69
CA GLU A 67 1.59 -1.64 10.17
C GLU A 67 2.79 -0.90 9.58
N THR A 68 2.69 -0.47 8.32
CA THR A 68 3.82 0.03 7.54
C THR A 68 3.43 1.21 6.67
N ASP A 69 4.44 1.87 6.11
CA ASP A 69 4.26 2.94 5.13
C ASP A 69 3.62 2.44 3.82
N LEU A 70 2.95 3.34 3.10
CA LEU A 70 2.24 3.06 1.84
C LEU A 70 3.16 2.56 0.70
N ASP A 71 4.45 2.87 0.74
CA ASP A 71 5.42 2.43 -0.28
C ASP A 71 5.56 0.90 -0.32
N LEU A 72 5.31 0.21 0.79
CA LEU A 72 5.30 -1.25 0.80
C LEU A 72 4.22 -1.82 -0.11
N GLY A 73 3.10 -1.13 -0.22
CA GLY A 73 2.07 -1.45 -1.21
C GLY A 73 2.58 -1.37 -2.65
N HIS A 74 3.41 -0.36 -2.97
CA HIS A 74 4.06 -0.29 -4.29
C HIS A 74 5.00 -1.47 -4.52
N TYR A 75 5.82 -1.83 -3.52
CA TYR A 75 6.73 -2.98 -3.66
C TYR A 75 5.94 -4.27 -3.92
N GLU A 76 4.90 -4.55 -3.14
CA GLU A 76 4.07 -5.74 -3.34
C GLU A 76 3.38 -5.75 -4.71
N ARG A 77 2.88 -4.61 -5.18
CA ARG A 77 2.21 -4.49 -6.48
C ARG A 77 3.14 -4.72 -7.68
N PHE A 78 4.38 -4.23 -7.60
CA PHE A 78 5.36 -4.37 -8.68
C PHE A 78 6.08 -5.72 -8.64
N ILE A 79 6.56 -6.11 -7.46
CA ILE A 79 7.37 -7.33 -7.30
C ILE A 79 6.49 -8.58 -7.29
N ASP A 80 5.19 -8.44 -6.91
CA ASP A 80 4.23 -9.54 -6.73
C ASP A 80 4.75 -10.57 -5.72
N GLU A 81 5.21 -10.07 -4.56
CA GLU A 81 5.59 -10.85 -3.38
C GLU A 81 4.98 -10.23 -2.14
N ASP A 82 4.54 -11.06 -1.19
CA ASP A 82 4.04 -10.56 0.08
C ASP A 82 5.21 -10.19 1.01
N LEU A 83 5.16 -8.98 1.55
CA LEU A 83 6.15 -8.46 2.48
C LEU A 83 5.83 -8.84 3.93
N ASN A 84 6.79 -8.60 4.82
CA ASN A 84 6.72 -8.98 6.22
C ASN A 84 7.24 -7.87 7.15
N GLN A 85 7.16 -8.10 8.47
CA GLN A 85 7.56 -7.14 9.51
C GLN A 85 9.00 -6.62 9.41
N PHE A 86 9.88 -7.33 8.71
CA PHE A 86 11.26 -6.88 8.48
C PHE A 86 11.37 -5.97 7.26
N SER A 87 10.31 -5.83 6.49
CA SER A 87 10.29 -4.99 5.29
C SER A 87 10.12 -3.49 5.61
N ASN A 88 9.79 -3.12 6.87
CA ASN A 88 9.73 -1.71 7.29
C ASN A 88 10.39 -1.51 8.65
N LEU A 89 11.26 -0.52 8.73
CA LEU A 89 11.96 -0.12 9.95
C LEU A 89 11.90 1.40 10.12
N THR A 90 11.37 1.87 11.25
CA THR A 90 11.36 3.28 11.60
C THR A 90 12.47 3.63 12.58
N THR A 91 12.89 4.88 12.62
CA THR A 91 13.80 5.37 13.66
C THR A 91 13.25 5.10 15.05
N GLY A 92 11.93 5.34 15.25
CA GLY A 92 11.27 5.08 16.53
C GLY A 92 11.40 3.62 16.98
N LYS A 93 11.19 2.66 16.09
CA LYS A 93 11.33 1.22 16.38
C LYS A 93 12.77 0.85 16.74
N VAL A 94 13.77 1.41 16.05
CA VAL A 94 15.18 1.20 16.37
C VAL A 94 15.49 1.69 17.78
N TYR A 95 15.16 2.95 18.10
CA TYR A 95 15.41 3.52 19.42
C TYR A 95 14.64 2.80 20.51
N TRP A 96 13.37 2.44 20.27
CA TRP A 96 12.55 1.66 21.20
C TRP A 96 13.22 0.32 21.56
N ASN A 97 13.72 -0.40 20.56
CA ASN A 97 14.41 -1.66 20.76
C ASN A 97 15.70 -1.47 21.60
N ILE A 98 16.52 -0.49 21.26
CA ILE A 98 17.78 -0.22 21.97
C ILE A 98 17.53 0.21 23.41
N LEU A 99 16.59 1.14 23.65
CA LEU A 99 16.25 1.59 25.00
C LEU A 99 15.70 0.44 25.87
N ASN A 100 14.89 -0.44 25.30
CA ASN A 100 14.41 -1.62 26.01
C ASN A 100 15.55 -2.60 26.34
N LYS A 101 16.51 -2.81 25.44
CA LYS A 101 17.71 -3.64 25.70
C LYS A 101 18.55 -3.02 26.82
N GLU A 102 18.74 -1.69 26.80
CA GLU A 102 19.48 -0.96 27.85
C GLU A 102 18.79 -1.13 29.21
N ARG A 103 17.47 -0.92 29.30
CA ARG A 103 16.72 -1.09 30.55
C ARG A 103 16.75 -2.52 31.08
N ARG A 104 16.90 -3.53 30.24
CA ARG A 104 17.09 -4.94 30.65
C ARG A 104 18.54 -5.29 31.00
N GLY A 105 19.49 -4.35 30.87
CA GLY A 105 20.89 -4.53 31.19
C GLY A 105 21.68 -5.36 30.15
N GLU A 106 21.18 -5.49 28.92
CA GLU A 106 21.81 -6.31 27.88
C GLU A 106 23.17 -5.76 27.41
N PHE A 107 23.45 -4.47 27.67
CA PHE A 107 24.72 -3.85 27.32
C PHE A 107 25.78 -3.91 28.44
N LEU A 108 25.51 -4.63 29.54
CA LEU A 108 26.46 -4.92 30.62
C LEU A 108 27.20 -3.70 31.21
N GLY A 109 26.58 -2.52 31.19
CA GLY A 109 27.14 -1.26 31.69
C GLY A 109 27.93 -0.45 30.67
N GLU A 110 27.97 -0.86 29.42
CA GLU A 110 28.55 -0.05 28.34
C GLU A 110 27.76 1.23 28.10
N THR A 111 28.45 2.29 27.65
CA THR A 111 27.80 3.52 27.17
C THR A 111 27.14 3.28 25.82
N VAL A 112 25.81 3.32 25.77
CA VAL A 112 25.05 3.14 24.53
C VAL A 112 25.10 4.38 23.67
N GLN A 113 25.53 4.25 22.42
CA GLN A 113 25.76 5.36 21.48
C GLN A 113 25.09 5.06 20.13
N VAL A 114 24.98 6.09 19.26
CA VAL A 114 24.47 5.90 17.89
C VAL A 114 25.35 4.90 17.14
N ILE A 115 26.67 5.09 17.19
CA ILE A 115 27.67 4.14 16.69
C ILE A 115 28.34 3.50 17.92
N PRO A 116 28.34 2.17 18.07
CA PRO A 116 27.85 1.18 17.10
C PRO A 116 26.41 0.68 17.34
N HIS A 117 25.75 1.04 18.45
CA HIS A 117 24.56 0.33 18.92
C HIS A 117 23.32 0.52 17.99
N ILE A 118 22.98 1.78 17.66
CA ILE A 118 21.87 2.09 16.74
C ILE A 118 22.19 1.57 15.33
N THR A 119 23.42 1.79 14.83
CA THR A 119 23.81 1.31 13.50
C THR A 119 23.80 -0.22 13.40
N ASN A 120 24.23 -0.93 14.46
CA ASN A 120 24.17 -2.39 14.50
C ASN A 120 22.73 -2.93 14.51
N GLU A 121 21.81 -2.26 15.22
CA GLU A 121 20.39 -2.62 15.20
C GLU A 121 19.81 -2.47 13.79
N ILE A 122 20.09 -1.35 13.10
CA ILE A 122 19.68 -1.10 11.72
C ILE A 122 20.24 -2.17 10.78
N LYS A 123 21.56 -2.43 10.84
CA LYS A 123 22.23 -3.46 10.02
C LYS A 123 21.62 -4.85 10.25
N SER A 124 21.36 -5.18 11.52
CA SER A 124 20.70 -6.46 11.87
C SER A 124 19.36 -6.60 11.18
N PHE A 125 18.55 -5.54 11.15
CA PHE A 125 17.25 -5.54 10.46
C PHE A 125 17.41 -5.76 8.95
N ILE A 126 18.37 -5.07 8.31
CA ILE A 126 18.65 -5.22 6.88
C ILE A 126 19.04 -6.67 6.56
N TYR A 127 19.95 -7.25 7.34
CA TYR A 127 20.38 -8.63 7.13
C TYR A 127 19.26 -9.66 7.39
N GLN A 128 18.36 -9.37 8.35
CA GLN A 128 17.26 -10.28 8.67
C GLN A 128 16.26 -10.44 7.52
N VAL A 129 16.00 -9.41 6.72
CA VAL A 129 15.14 -9.52 5.53
C VAL A 129 15.67 -10.59 4.58
N GLY A 130 16.94 -10.50 4.18
CA GLY A 130 17.56 -11.49 3.29
C GLY A 130 17.53 -12.89 3.89
N LYS A 131 17.85 -13.02 5.19
CA LYS A 131 17.88 -14.28 5.91
C LYS A 131 16.52 -14.96 6.02
N LYS A 132 15.46 -14.18 6.33
CA LYS A 132 14.10 -14.69 6.52
C LYS A 132 13.43 -15.05 5.21
N THR A 133 13.65 -14.27 4.18
CA THR A 133 13.06 -14.50 2.85
C THR A 133 13.88 -15.47 2.01
N GLY A 134 15.18 -15.63 2.29
CA GLY A 134 16.11 -16.36 1.42
C GLY A 134 16.27 -15.67 0.07
N ALA A 135 16.19 -14.33 0.05
CA ALA A 135 16.31 -13.54 -1.17
C ALA A 135 17.74 -13.55 -1.74
N ASP A 136 17.83 -13.57 -3.06
CA ASP A 136 19.09 -13.37 -3.78
C ASP A 136 19.52 -11.90 -3.70
N VAL A 137 18.53 -11.00 -3.76
CA VAL A 137 18.72 -9.55 -3.70
C VAL A 137 17.74 -8.90 -2.71
N VAL A 138 18.27 -8.06 -1.82
CA VAL A 138 17.49 -7.18 -0.93
C VAL A 138 17.63 -5.75 -1.43
N ILE A 139 16.52 -5.11 -1.77
CA ILE A 139 16.46 -3.69 -2.15
C ILE A 139 15.96 -2.90 -0.94
N THR A 140 16.80 -2.05 -0.37
CA THR A 140 16.46 -1.22 0.78
C THR A 140 16.38 0.25 0.37
N GLU A 141 15.19 0.83 0.45
CA GLU A 141 14.98 2.26 0.25
C GLU A 141 15.23 3.03 1.54
N ILE A 142 16.02 4.10 1.43
CA ILE A 142 16.26 5.04 2.53
C ILE A 142 15.25 6.18 2.42
N GLY A 143 14.36 6.29 3.40
CA GLY A 143 13.39 7.37 3.52
C GLY A 143 14.06 8.71 3.80
N GLY A 144 13.32 9.80 3.55
CA GLY A 144 13.83 11.17 3.68
C GLY A 144 14.71 11.60 2.51
N THR A 145 15.41 12.70 2.71
CA THR A 145 16.32 13.34 1.73
C THR A 145 17.74 13.27 2.24
N THR A 146 18.69 12.99 1.37
CA THR A 146 20.12 13.03 1.74
C THR A 146 20.47 14.42 2.24
N GLY A 147 21.07 14.48 3.42
CA GLY A 147 21.35 15.73 4.15
C GLY A 147 20.40 15.96 5.34
N ASP A 148 19.24 15.29 5.40
CA ASP A 148 18.35 15.37 6.55
C ASP A 148 18.98 14.69 7.77
N ILE A 149 18.92 15.36 8.93
CA ILE A 149 19.49 14.87 10.20
C ILE A 149 18.88 13.50 10.57
N GLU A 150 17.59 13.34 10.34
CA GLU A 150 16.81 12.15 10.68
C GLU A 150 17.29 10.89 9.93
N SER A 151 17.81 11.06 8.71
CA SER A 151 18.27 9.94 7.87
C SER A 151 19.72 9.52 8.16
N GLN A 152 20.49 10.32 8.89
CA GLN A 152 21.93 10.08 9.11
C GLN A 152 22.25 8.70 9.72
N PRO A 153 21.54 8.19 10.75
CA PRO A 153 21.83 6.87 11.29
C PRO A 153 21.64 5.72 10.27
N PHE A 154 20.67 5.86 9.37
CA PHE A 154 20.44 4.90 8.30
C PHE A 154 21.55 4.96 7.25
N LEU A 155 21.93 6.16 6.81
CA LEU A 155 23.03 6.36 5.86
C LEU A 155 24.35 5.83 6.43
N GLU A 156 24.64 6.09 7.71
CA GLU A 156 25.82 5.55 8.38
C GLU A 156 25.78 4.00 8.45
N ALA A 157 24.62 3.41 8.75
CA ALA A 157 24.49 1.95 8.80
C ALA A 157 24.75 1.31 7.42
N ILE A 158 24.18 1.84 6.33
CA ILE A 158 24.43 1.30 5.00
C ILE A 158 25.87 1.51 4.53
N ARG A 159 26.50 2.64 4.91
CA ARG A 159 27.94 2.87 4.68
C ARG A 159 28.78 1.77 5.36
N GLN A 160 28.45 1.42 6.60
CA GLN A 160 29.13 0.33 7.33
C GLN A 160 28.91 -1.02 6.66
N ILE A 161 27.71 -1.31 6.14
CA ILE A 161 27.45 -2.55 5.37
C ILE A 161 28.40 -2.64 4.16
N GLY A 162 28.62 -1.53 3.44
CA GLY A 162 29.57 -1.50 2.33
C GLY A 162 31.04 -1.74 2.73
N LEU A 163 31.39 -1.58 4.02
CA LEU A 163 32.71 -1.95 4.55
C LEU A 163 32.78 -3.39 5.04
N GLU A 164 31.64 -3.95 5.45
CA GLU A 164 31.54 -5.31 6.01
C GLU A 164 31.36 -6.39 4.95
N GLN A 165 30.77 -6.04 3.81
CA GLN A 165 30.51 -6.94 2.69
C GLN A 165 31.56 -6.76 1.60
N ASP A 166 31.67 -7.74 0.71
CA ASP A 166 32.49 -7.59 -0.49
C ASP A 166 31.91 -6.52 -1.41
N THR A 167 32.78 -5.83 -2.14
CA THR A 167 32.38 -4.72 -3.04
C THR A 167 31.38 -5.13 -4.11
N ASP A 168 31.38 -6.41 -4.50
CA ASP A 168 30.45 -6.97 -5.48
C ASP A 168 29.09 -7.36 -4.86
N ASP A 169 28.92 -7.23 -3.54
CA ASP A 169 27.71 -7.63 -2.80
C ASP A 169 26.83 -6.45 -2.39
N VAL A 170 27.32 -5.22 -2.60
CA VAL A 170 26.62 -3.98 -2.24
C VAL A 170 26.59 -3.02 -3.41
N LEU A 171 25.45 -2.39 -3.65
CA LEU A 171 25.24 -1.40 -4.71
C LEU A 171 24.49 -0.19 -4.16
N TYR A 172 24.96 1.01 -4.46
CA TYR A 172 24.33 2.27 -4.07
C TYR A 172 23.70 2.95 -5.27
N ILE A 173 22.39 3.12 -5.25
CA ILE A 173 21.60 3.85 -6.24
C ILE A 173 21.15 5.17 -5.61
N HIS A 174 21.40 6.28 -6.30
CA HIS A 174 20.99 7.59 -5.85
C HIS A 174 19.99 8.24 -6.82
N VAL A 175 18.75 8.46 -6.35
CA VAL A 175 17.68 9.09 -7.13
C VAL A 175 17.72 10.59 -6.91
N THR A 176 17.80 11.36 -7.99
CA THR A 176 17.90 12.82 -7.94
C THR A 176 16.97 13.49 -8.93
N LEU A 177 16.85 14.81 -8.86
CA LEU A 177 16.01 15.62 -9.75
C LEU A 177 16.87 16.42 -10.74
N VAL A 178 16.49 16.35 -12.02
CA VAL A 178 16.96 17.26 -13.07
C VAL A 178 15.79 18.12 -13.53
N PRO A 179 15.57 19.29 -12.91
CA PRO A 179 14.46 20.14 -13.26
C PRO A 179 14.65 20.79 -14.64
N TYR A 180 13.54 20.93 -15.39
CA TYR A 180 13.47 21.74 -16.59
C TYR A 180 12.98 23.14 -16.24
N LEU A 181 13.77 24.17 -16.58
CA LEU A 181 13.40 25.57 -16.34
C LEU A 181 12.74 26.16 -17.59
N SER A 182 11.44 26.37 -17.53
CA SER A 182 10.66 26.91 -18.65
C SER A 182 11.12 28.31 -19.11
N GLY A 183 11.68 29.11 -18.18
CA GLY A 183 12.17 30.46 -18.49
C GLY A 183 13.45 30.50 -19.30
N SER A 184 14.33 29.52 -19.15
CA SER A 184 15.59 29.39 -19.90
C SER A 184 15.59 28.25 -20.91
N PHE A 185 14.51 27.47 -20.97
CA PHE A 185 14.34 26.32 -21.87
C PHE A 185 15.47 25.29 -21.76
N GLU A 186 15.94 25.00 -20.56
CA GLU A 186 17.06 24.08 -20.33
C GLU A 186 16.89 23.23 -19.08
N HIS A 187 17.53 22.05 -19.08
CA HIS A 187 17.68 21.20 -17.91
C HIS A 187 18.82 21.70 -17.00
N LYS A 188 18.61 21.59 -15.69
CA LYS A 188 19.62 21.99 -14.68
C LYS A 188 20.17 20.79 -13.92
N SER A 189 21.45 20.46 -14.16
CA SER A 189 22.17 19.36 -13.49
C SER A 189 22.72 19.73 -12.11
N LYS A 190 22.72 21.00 -11.69
CA LYS A 190 23.27 21.44 -10.41
C LYS A 190 22.62 20.80 -9.19
N PRO A 191 21.28 20.66 -9.09
CA PRO A 191 20.65 19.99 -7.96
C PRO A 191 21.17 18.55 -7.76
N THR A 192 21.28 17.76 -8.84
CA THR A 192 21.90 16.43 -8.82
C THR A 192 23.33 16.45 -8.30
N GLN A 193 24.18 17.35 -8.82
CA GLN A 193 25.58 17.45 -8.42
C GLN A 193 25.71 17.77 -6.91
N HIS A 194 24.87 18.65 -6.37
CA HIS A 194 24.87 18.99 -4.95
C HIS A 194 24.41 17.81 -4.10
N SER A 195 23.36 17.12 -4.49
CA SER A 195 22.83 15.95 -3.77
C SER A 195 23.85 14.81 -3.72
N VAL A 196 24.50 14.50 -4.84
CA VAL A 196 25.56 13.48 -4.88
C VAL A 196 26.76 13.87 -4.03
N LYS A 197 27.16 15.16 -4.06
CA LYS A 197 28.26 15.67 -3.21
C LYS A 197 27.93 15.53 -1.72
N GLU A 198 26.69 15.77 -1.32
CA GLU A 198 26.23 15.58 0.06
C GLU A 198 26.37 14.11 0.49
N LEU A 199 25.89 13.17 -0.35
CA LEU A 199 26.02 11.74 -0.10
C LEU A 199 27.48 11.29 -0.02
N GLN A 200 28.34 11.79 -0.92
CA GLN A 200 29.78 11.52 -0.90
C GLN A 200 30.46 12.09 0.35
N GLY A 201 29.99 13.23 0.86
CA GLY A 201 30.43 13.81 2.12
C GLY A 201 30.19 12.92 3.34
N MET A 202 29.20 12.04 3.25
CA MET A 202 28.90 10.99 4.25
C MET A 202 29.70 9.70 4.04
N GLY A 203 30.57 9.64 3.01
CA GLY A 203 31.40 8.48 2.69
C GLY A 203 30.69 7.42 1.85
N ILE A 204 29.58 7.75 1.20
CA ILE A 204 28.87 6.86 0.27
C ILE A 204 29.05 7.37 -1.15
N HIS A 205 29.63 6.53 -2.01
CA HIS A 205 29.78 6.81 -3.44
C HIS A 205 28.67 6.06 -4.19
N PRO A 206 27.75 6.76 -4.88
CA PRO A 206 26.74 6.06 -5.68
C PRO A 206 27.39 5.37 -6.88
N ASP A 207 26.95 4.13 -7.14
CA ASP A 207 27.35 3.35 -8.31
C ASP A 207 26.47 3.72 -9.52
N ILE A 208 25.19 4.01 -9.24
CA ILE A 208 24.20 4.39 -10.25
C ILE A 208 23.46 5.64 -9.79
N ILE A 209 23.25 6.56 -10.71
CA ILE A 209 22.45 7.78 -10.50
C ILE A 209 21.21 7.70 -11.37
N VAL A 210 20.03 7.79 -10.74
CA VAL A 210 18.74 7.82 -11.43
C VAL A 210 18.22 9.25 -11.45
N LEU A 211 18.01 9.79 -12.64
CA LEU A 211 17.64 11.17 -12.90
C LEU A 211 16.13 11.31 -13.12
N ARG A 212 15.41 11.73 -12.11
CA ARG A 212 14.00 12.06 -12.23
C ARG A 212 13.83 13.33 -13.06
N CYS A 213 13.03 13.28 -14.11
CA CYS A 213 12.77 14.41 -15.00
C CYS A 213 11.36 14.32 -15.62
N ASP A 214 10.82 15.47 -16.02
CA ASP A 214 9.50 15.57 -16.68
C ASP A 214 9.60 15.63 -18.22
N ARG A 215 10.82 15.83 -18.73
CA ARG A 215 11.12 15.87 -20.16
C ARG A 215 12.40 15.11 -20.43
N ALA A 216 12.48 14.48 -21.61
CA ALA A 216 13.66 13.73 -22.03
C ALA A 216 14.94 14.59 -21.95
N LEU A 217 15.99 14.00 -21.44
CA LEU A 217 17.28 14.66 -21.21
C LEU A 217 18.15 14.63 -22.47
N GLU A 218 18.89 15.72 -22.69
CA GLU A 218 19.92 15.75 -23.73
C GLU A 218 21.14 14.90 -23.32
N GLU A 219 21.78 14.27 -24.31
CA GLU A 219 22.98 13.43 -24.10
C GLU A 219 24.09 14.16 -23.32
N SER A 220 24.23 15.46 -23.51
CA SER A 220 25.17 16.32 -22.80
C SER A 220 24.99 16.33 -21.27
N ILE A 221 23.74 16.12 -20.81
CA ILE A 221 23.42 16.08 -19.37
C ILE A 221 23.97 14.81 -18.73
N PHE A 222 23.85 13.65 -19.40
CA PHE A 222 24.39 12.37 -18.90
C PHE A 222 25.89 12.45 -18.73
N LYS A 223 26.62 12.89 -19.78
CA LYS A 223 28.08 13.08 -19.73
C LYS A 223 28.53 14.02 -18.63
N LYS A 224 27.81 15.14 -18.50
CA LYS A 224 28.09 16.13 -17.47
C LYS A 224 27.89 15.57 -16.06
N ILE A 225 26.79 14.88 -15.80
CA ILE A 225 26.50 14.28 -14.49
C ILE A 225 27.52 13.16 -14.19
N ALA A 226 27.80 12.27 -15.13
CA ALA A 226 28.80 11.23 -14.99
C ALA A 226 30.16 11.79 -14.55
N LEU A 227 30.63 12.84 -15.25
CA LEU A 227 31.91 13.49 -14.93
C LEU A 227 31.91 14.14 -13.55
N PHE A 228 30.86 14.94 -13.23
CA PHE A 228 30.84 15.71 -11.97
C PHE A 228 30.51 14.86 -10.73
N CYS A 229 29.85 13.73 -10.92
CA CYS A 229 29.45 12.83 -9.84
C CYS A 229 30.35 11.58 -9.73
N ASN A 230 31.37 11.48 -10.59
CA ASN A 230 32.35 10.38 -10.60
C ASN A 230 31.69 8.99 -10.73
N VAL A 231 30.78 8.84 -11.70
CA VAL A 231 30.17 7.57 -12.09
C VAL A 231 30.41 7.31 -13.58
N LYS A 232 30.27 6.05 -14.01
CA LYS A 232 30.32 5.73 -15.45
C LYS A 232 29.12 6.35 -16.17
N GLU A 233 29.30 6.73 -17.43
CA GLU A 233 28.23 7.38 -18.21
C GLU A 233 27.00 6.47 -18.36
N ASP A 234 27.21 5.18 -18.56
CA ASP A 234 26.14 4.17 -18.64
C ASP A 234 25.44 3.89 -17.30
N CYS A 235 26.03 4.31 -16.18
CA CYS A 235 25.42 4.26 -14.83
C CYS A 235 24.57 5.49 -14.49
N VAL A 236 24.33 6.39 -15.45
CA VAL A 236 23.42 7.52 -15.32
C VAL A 236 22.12 7.18 -16.07
N ILE A 237 21.03 6.98 -15.34
CA ILE A 237 19.77 6.45 -15.85
C ILE A 237 18.70 7.54 -15.83
N GLU A 238 18.03 7.76 -16.97
CA GLU A 238 16.84 8.62 -17.02
C GLU A 238 15.64 7.95 -16.39
N ASN A 239 14.88 8.71 -15.58
CA ASN A 239 13.61 8.31 -15.01
C ASN A 239 12.55 9.37 -15.38
N LEU A 240 11.99 9.24 -16.58
CA LEU A 240 11.00 10.15 -17.11
C LEU A 240 9.63 9.91 -16.47
N THR A 241 8.84 11.00 -16.31
CA THR A 241 7.44 10.88 -15.89
C THR A 241 6.66 10.08 -16.93
N VAL A 242 6.07 8.95 -16.51
CA VAL A 242 5.23 8.10 -17.36
C VAL A 242 3.75 8.38 -17.11
N PRO A 243 2.89 8.31 -18.16
CA PRO A 243 1.45 8.51 -18.02
C PRO A 243 0.79 7.43 -17.15
N GLN A 244 1.27 6.20 -17.26
CA GLN A 244 0.79 5.04 -16.51
C GLN A 244 1.92 4.51 -15.61
N LEU A 245 1.66 4.45 -14.30
CA LEU A 245 2.69 4.09 -13.31
C LEU A 245 3.39 2.76 -13.60
N TYR A 246 2.64 1.77 -14.10
CA TYR A 246 3.18 0.44 -14.42
C TYR A 246 4.04 0.38 -15.68
N GLU A 247 4.19 1.50 -16.40
CA GLU A 247 5.19 1.62 -17.49
C GLU A 247 6.61 1.86 -16.97
N ALA A 248 6.76 2.27 -15.70
CA ALA A 248 8.04 2.65 -15.12
C ALA A 248 9.14 1.57 -15.24
N PRO A 249 8.89 0.27 -15.01
CA PRO A 249 9.91 -0.76 -15.23
C PRO A 249 10.44 -0.78 -16.66
N LEU A 250 9.56 -0.72 -17.66
CA LEU A 250 9.94 -0.74 -19.07
C LEU A 250 10.67 0.54 -19.49
N MET A 251 10.26 1.69 -18.95
CA MET A 251 10.92 2.96 -19.20
C MET A 251 12.36 2.95 -18.67
N LEU A 252 12.59 2.44 -17.45
CA LEU A 252 13.93 2.30 -16.88
C LEU A 252 14.77 1.26 -17.65
N GLU A 253 14.17 0.16 -18.10
CA GLU A 253 14.88 -0.89 -18.84
C GLU A 253 15.28 -0.47 -20.26
N LYS A 254 14.67 0.57 -20.85
CA LYS A 254 15.19 1.20 -22.08
C LYS A 254 16.61 1.71 -21.93
N HIS A 255 17.05 2.01 -20.71
CA HIS A 255 18.40 2.40 -20.34
C HIS A 255 19.23 1.23 -19.79
N HIS A 256 18.80 -0.03 -20.02
CA HIS A 256 19.49 -1.24 -19.54
C HIS A 256 19.69 -1.28 -18.01
N PHE A 257 18.73 -0.73 -17.26
CA PHE A 257 18.88 -0.53 -15.82
C PHE A 257 19.20 -1.83 -15.08
N SER A 258 18.45 -2.90 -15.36
CA SER A 258 18.68 -4.19 -14.71
C SER A 258 19.97 -4.88 -15.20
N ASP A 259 20.39 -4.68 -16.45
CA ASP A 259 21.68 -5.16 -16.96
C ASP A 259 22.85 -4.54 -16.21
N ILE A 260 22.78 -3.22 -16.00
CA ILE A 260 23.80 -2.46 -15.28
C ILE A 260 23.88 -2.93 -13.82
N VAL A 261 22.75 -3.08 -13.14
CA VAL A 261 22.69 -3.58 -11.76
C VAL A 261 23.28 -4.99 -11.68
N CYS A 262 22.91 -5.91 -12.58
CA CYS A 262 23.45 -7.26 -12.60
C CYS A 262 24.97 -7.27 -12.87
N ARG A 263 25.45 -6.40 -13.76
CA ARG A 263 26.88 -6.25 -14.04
C ARG A 263 27.68 -5.80 -12.83
N GLU A 264 27.22 -4.73 -12.17
CA GLU A 264 27.95 -4.17 -11.01
C GLU A 264 27.94 -5.15 -9.82
N LEU A 265 26.85 -5.91 -9.60
CA LEU A 265 26.75 -6.96 -8.57
C LEU A 265 27.30 -8.33 -9.01
N LYS A 266 27.85 -8.46 -10.22
CA LYS A 266 28.34 -9.71 -10.81
C LYS A 266 27.30 -10.86 -10.77
N LEU A 267 26.04 -10.52 -11.01
CA LEU A 267 24.96 -11.49 -11.12
C LEU A 267 24.87 -12.02 -12.56
N SER A 268 24.90 -13.35 -12.69
CA SER A 268 24.71 -14.02 -13.98
C SER A 268 23.26 -14.45 -14.12
N THR A 269 22.49 -13.70 -14.88
CA THR A 269 21.05 -13.92 -15.09
C THR A 269 20.68 -13.82 -16.56
N PRO A 270 19.56 -14.41 -17.01
CA PRO A 270 19.01 -14.12 -18.34
C PRO A 270 18.52 -12.67 -18.44
N GLN A 271 18.15 -12.25 -19.63
CA GLN A 271 17.40 -11.00 -19.83
C GLN A 271 16.04 -11.06 -19.13
N PRO A 272 15.47 -9.92 -18.70
CA PRO A 272 14.20 -9.91 -17.98
C PRO A 272 13.06 -10.36 -18.89
N ASP A 273 12.34 -11.39 -18.48
CA ASP A 273 11.09 -11.80 -19.12
C ASP A 273 9.95 -10.86 -18.67
N MET A 274 9.57 -9.97 -19.57
CA MET A 274 8.52 -8.97 -19.34
C MET A 274 7.25 -9.24 -20.17
N GLU A 275 7.05 -10.45 -20.70
CA GLU A 275 5.92 -10.77 -21.58
C GLU A 275 4.57 -10.55 -20.85
N GLU A 276 4.38 -11.17 -19.68
CA GLU A 276 3.17 -10.98 -18.86
C GLU A 276 2.92 -9.50 -18.49
N TRP A 277 4.00 -8.76 -18.20
CA TRP A 277 3.90 -7.34 -17.87
C TRP A 277 3.49 -6.49 -19.08
N ASN A 278 4.02 -6.78 -20.26
CA ASN A 278 3.63 -6.14 -21.51
C ASN A 278 2.16 -6.43 -21.86
N GLU A 279 1.71 -7.69 -21.76
CA GLU A 279 0.30 -8.03 -21.97
C GLU A 279 -0.63 -7.28 -21.00
N MET A 280 -0.22 -7.13 -19.75
CA MET A 280 -0.97 -6.32 -18.77
C MET A 280 -1.06 -4.86 -19.22
N LEU A 281 0.04 -4.25 -19.67
CA LEU A 281 0.05 -2.87 -20.18
C LEU A 281 -0.81 -2.72 -21.44
N GLU A 282 -0.78 -3.68 -22.36
CA GLU A 282 -1.65 -3.69 -23.53
C GLU A 282 -3.13 -3.71 -23.13
N ARG A 283 -3.51 -4.52 -22.13
CA ARG A 283 -4.88 -4.49 -21.58
C ARG A 283 -5.23 -3.11 -21.01
N ILE A 284 -4.32 -2.48 -20.25
CA ILE A 284 -4.53 -1.12 -19.71
C ILE A 284 -4.78 -0.11 -20.84
N HIS A 285 -3.95 -0.12 -21.88
CA HIS A 285 -4.07 0.80 -23.01
C HIS A 285 -5.29 0.54 -23.88
N SER A 286 -5.81 -0.69 -23.88
CA SER A 286 -7.01 -1.07 -24.65
C SER A 286 -8.34 -0.70 -23.97
N CYS A 287 -8.32 -0.30 -22.68
CA CYS A 287 -9.50 0.07 -21.92
C CYS A 287 -10.16 1.33 -22.50
N ARG A 288 -11.32 1.20 -23.15
CA ARG A 288 -12.05 2.32 -23.77
C ARG A 288 -13.29 2.72 -22.98
N GLU A 289 -13.97 1.76 -22.39
CA GLU A 289 -15.15 2.02 -21.57
C GLU A 289 -14.73 2.59 -20.21
N ARG A 290 -15.52 3.54 -19.69
CA ARG A 290 -15.25 4.19 -18.43
C ARG A 290 -16.34 3.89 -17.43
N ILE A 291 -16.01 3.24 -16.32
CA ILE A 291 -16.90 2.98 -15.18
C ILE A 291 -16.63 4.00 -14.08
N VAL A 292 -17.68 4.55 -13.50
CA VAL A 292 -17.58 5.55 -12.44
C VAL A 292 -17.90 4.90 -11.09
N ILE A 293 -16.93 4.85 -10.18
CA ILE A 293 -17.10 4.34 -8.83
C ILE A 293 -17.06 5.51 -7.84
N GLY A 294 -18.14 5.67 -7.07
CA GLY A 294 -18.16 6.60 -5.95
C GLY A 294 -17.45 5.98 -4.75
N LEU A 295 -16.34 6.58 -4.32
CA LEU A 295 -15.64 6.23 -3.09
C LEU A 295 -16.11 7.19 -2.00
N VAL A 296 -16.98 6.70 -1.11
CA VAL A 296 -17.56 7.50 -0.01
C VAL A 296 -16.72 7.29 1.24
N GLY A 297 -15.87 8.25 1.56
CA GLY A 297 -14.85 8.11 2.60
C GLY A 297 -14.65 9.35 3.46
N LYS A 298 -13.91 9.18 4.56
CA LYS A 298 -13.57 10.25 5.53
C LYS A 298 -12.31 11.03 5.13
N TYR A 299 -11.41 10.41 4.34
CA TYR A 299 -10.06 10.93 4.06
C TYR A 299 -9.86 11.28 2.59
N VAL A 300 -10.95 11.56 1.87
CA VAL A 300 -10.94 11.77 0.41
C VAL A 300 -10.19 13.03 -0.04
N GLN A 301 -9.88 13.95 0.87
CA GLN A 301 -9.08 15.14 0.58
C GLN A 301 -7.61 14.80 0.30
N LEU A 302 -7.10 13.68 0.84
CA LEU A 302 -5.79 13.11 0.51
C LEU A 302 -5.99 11.74 -0.12
N HIS A 303 -5.86 11.64 -1.44
CA HIS A 303 -6.11 10.40 -2.18
C HIS A 303 -5.20 9.24 -1.74
N ASP A 304 -3.99 9.54 -1.29
CA ASP A 304 -3.03 8.55 -0.78
C ASP A 304 -3.53 7.83 0.48
N ALA A 305 -4.51 8.38 1.20
CA ALA A 305 -5.16 7.71 2.33
C ALA A 305 -5.94 6.44 1.91
N TYR A 306 -6.28 6.32 0.63
CA TYR A 306 -6.99 5.18 0.04
C TYR A 306 -6.27 4.64 -1.20
N LEU A 307 -4.94 4.75 -1.23
CA LEU A 307 -4.13 4.38 -2.40
C LEU A 307 -4.35 2.94 -2.83
N SER A 308 -4.28 1.98 -1.91
CA SER A 308 -4.49 0.56 -2.24
C SER A 308 -5.91 0.26 -2.70
N VAL A 309 -6.93 0.95 -2.16
CA VAL A 309 -8.33 0.85 -2.64
C VAL A 309 -8.44 1.36 -4.07
N ALA A 310 -7.86 2.53 -4.36
CA ALA A 310 -7.86 3.10 -5.70
C ALA A 310 -7.15 2.21 -6.72
N GLU A 311 -5.99 1.66 -6.35
CA GLU A 311 -5.25 0.72 -7.20
C GLU A 311 -6.03 -0.59 -7.40
N ALA A 312 -6.64 -1.16 -6.34
CA ALA A 312 -7.43 -2.38 -6.47
C ALA A 312 -8.65 -2.20 -7.40
N LEU A 313 -9.30 -1.04 -7.36
CA LEU A 313 -10.37 -0.68 -8.31
C LEU A 313 -9.85 -0.61 -9.75
N ARG A 314 -8.69 0.04 -9.97
CA ARG A 314 -8.06 0.11 -11.29
C ARG A 314 -7.65 -1.27 -11.80
N HIS A 315 -7.02 -2.09 -10.97
CA HIS A 315 -6.64 -3.48 -11.32
C HIS A 315 -7.85 -4.30 -11.77
N ALA A 316 -8.96 -4.19 -11.04
CA ALA A 316 -10.20 -4.87 -11.41
C ALA A 316 -10.79 -4.33 -12.72
N GLY A 317 -10.69 -3.02 -12.95
CA GLY A 317 -11.05 -2.40 -14.22
C GLY A 317 -10.23 -2.95 -15.39
N TYR A 318 -8.91 -3.02 -15.26
CA TYR A 318 -8.03 -3.61 -16.28
C TYR A 318 -8.38 -5.07 -16.59
N ALA A 319 -8.70 -5.84 -15.54
CA ALA A 319 -9.13 -7.23 -15.70
C ALA A 319 -10.50 -7.36 -16.39
N ALA A 320 -11.37 -6.35 -16.28
CA ALA A 320 -12.68 -6.28 -16.92
C ALA A 320 -12.65 -5.58 -18.30
N GLY A 321 -11.48 -5.10 -18.77
CA GLY A 321 -11.33 -4.37 -20.02
C GLY A 321 -11.89 -2.94 -20.00
N CYS A 322 -12.04 -2.32 -18.82
CA CYS A 322 -12.56 -0.97 -18.67
C CYS A 322 -11.64 -0.09 -17.80
N SER A 323 -11.69 1.22 -18.01
CA SER A 323 -11.06 2.20 -17.15
C SER A 323 -11.99 2.54 -15.98
N VAL A 324 -11.43 2.66 -14.77
CA VAL A 324 -12.19 3.07 -13.59
C VAL A 324 -11.88 4.52 -13.26
N SER A 325 -12.94 5.34 -13.22
CA SER A 325 -12.89 6.69 -12.69
C SER A 325 -13.44 6.69 -11.27
N ILE A 326 -12.65 7.21 -10.33
CA ILE A 326 -13.07 7.31 -8.94
C ILE A 326 -13.62 8.71 -8.69
N GLU A 327 -14.87 8.78 -8.27
CA GLU A 327 -15.48 10.00 -7.74
C GLU A 327 -15.27 9.99 -6.21
N TRP A 328 -14.42 10.89 -5.74
CA TRP A 328 -14.08 11.04 -4.34
C TRP A 328 -15.17 11.84 -3.63
N ILE A 329 -15.90 11.20 -2.75
CA ILE A 329 -17.08 11.77 -2.07
C ILE A 329 -16.80 11.86 -0.59
N ASP A 330 -16.72 13.09 -0.07
CA ASP A 330 -16.61 13.29 1.37
C ASP A 330 -17.90 12.88 2.06
N SER A 331 -17.79 11.92 2.95
CA SER A 331 -18.95 11.40 3.67
C SER A 331 -19.60 12.42 4.61
N GLU A 332 -18.85 13.43 5.06
CA GLU A 332 -19.38 14.49 5.91
C GLU A 332 -20.31 15.45 5.13
N GLU A 333 -20.15 15.55 3.82
CA GLU A 333 -21.00 16.38 2.96
C GLU A 333 -22.32 15.69 2.55
N LEU A 334 -22.46 14.39 2.78
CA LEU A 334 -23.68 13.66 2.42
C LEU A 334 -24.80 13.88 3.43
N THR A 335 -25.97 14.25 2.90
CA THR A 335 -27.21 14.49 3.66
C THR A 335 -28.38 13.75 3.02
N GLU A 336 -29.49 13.60 3.74
CA GLU A 336 -30.75 13.04 3.22
C GLU A 336 -31.23 13.74 1.94
N THR A 337 -30.94 15.04 1.80
CA THR A 337 -31.41 15.84 0.68
C THR A 337 -30.53 15.76 -0.57
N ASN A 338 -29.24 15.42 -0.44
CA ASN A 338 -28.31 15.46 -1.56
C ASN A 338 -27.75 14.09 -1.96
N VAL A 339 -27.89 13.05 -1.14
CA VAL A 339 -27.30 11.73 -1.36
C VAL A 339 -27.69 11.14 -2.72
N SER A 340 -28.94 11.28 -3.13
CA SER A 340 -29.42 10.77 -4.41
C SER A 340 -28.73 11.47 -5.58
N ASP A 341 -28.59 12.80 -5.54
CA ASP A 341 -27.94 13.56 -6.61
C ASP A 341 -26.45 13.30 -6.70
N ARG A 342 -25.79 13.14 -5.56
CA ARG A 342 -24.35 12.85 -5.49
C ARG A 342 -24.02 11.43 -5.99
N LEU A 343 -24.89 10.44 -5.71
CA LEU A 343 -24.58 9.03 -6.00
C LEU A 343 -25.20 8.49 -7.30
N ARG A 344 -26.23 9.13 -7.87
CA ARG A 344 -26.93 8.61 -9.06
C ARG A 344 -26.03 8.39 -10.27
N GLY A 345 -25.00 9.27 -10.43
CA GLY A 345 -24.05 9.23 -11.55
C GLY A 345 -23.06 8.06 -11.48
N CYS A 346 -22.82 7.50 -10.30
CA CYS A 346 -21.90 6.40 -10.10
C CYS A 346 -22.52 5.07 -10.55
N ASP A 347 -21.70 4.16 -11.05
CA ASP A 347 -22.08 2.80 -11.47
C ASP A 347 -21.99 1.80 -10.31
N GLY A 348 -21.19 2.11 -9.29
CA GLY A 348 -21.08 1.40 -8.02
C GLY A 348 -20.57 2.31 -6.92
N ILE A 349 -20.79 1.94 -5.68
CA ILE A 349 -20.35 2.68 -4.49
C ILE A 349 -19.45 1.80 -3.64
N LEU A 350 -18.30 2.32 -3.24
CA LEU A 350 -17.39 1.71 -2.30
C LEU A 350 -17.31 2.56 -1.03
N VAL A 351 -17.50 1.93 0.14
CA VAL A 351 -17.25 2.55 1.45
C VAL A 351 -16.02 1.87 2.05
N PRO A 352 -14.89 2.61 2.15
CA PRO A 352 -13.62 2.05 2.61
C PRO A 352 -13.52 1.96 4.13
N GLY A 353 -12.39 1.45 4.61
CA GLY A 353 -12.01 1.45 6.02
C GLY A 353 -11.82 2.85 6.61
N GLY A 354 -11.85 2.95 7.93
CA GLY A 354 -11.64 4.18 8.68
C GLY A 354 -11.88 3.97 10.16
N PHE A 355 -11.58 4.99 10.97
CA PHE A 355 -11.76 4.97 12.44
C PHE A 355 -12.54 6.18 12.93
N GLY A 356 -13.24 6.01 14.06
CA GLY A 356 -14.00 7.07 14.72
C GLY A 356 -15.34 7.39 14.05
N GLU A 357 -16.14 8.20 14.72
CA GLU A 357 -17.54 8.50 14.35
C GLU A 357 -17.67 9.46 13.16
N ARG A 358 -16.69 10.35 12.95
CA ARG A 358 -16.73 11.40 11.92
C ARG A 358 -17.13 10.83 10.55
N GLY A 359 -18.13 11.43 9.89
CA GLY A 359 -18.60 11.07 8.54
C GLY A 359 -19.39 9.76 8.45
N CYS A 360 -19.63 9.03 9.56
CA CYS A 360 -20.34 7.75 9.52
C CYS A 360 -21.80 7.88 9.08
N GLU A 361 -22.51 8.94 9.47
CA GLU A 361 -23.90 9.13 9.04
C GLU A 361 -24.02 9.29 7.51
N GLY A 362 -23.10 10.00 6.86
CA GLY A 362 -23.07 10.06 5.39
C GLY A 362 -22.75 8.72 4.73
N MET A 363 -21.89 7.89 5.34
CA MET A 363 -21.65 6.52 4.87
C MET A 363 -22.89 5.64 5.02
N LEU A 364 -23.65 5.78 6.12
CA LEU A 364 -24.94 5.10 6.32
C LEU A 364 -25.96 5.48 5.23
N LEU A 365 -26.05 6.78 4.90
CA LEU A 365 -26.90 7.26 3.80
C LEU A 365 -26.49 6.65 2.45
N ALA A 366 -25.19 6.51 2.19
CA ALA A 366 -24.69 5.89 0.96
C ALA A 366 -25.03 4.40 0.91
N ALA A 367 -24.87 3.64 2.01
CA ALA A 367 -25.21 2.24 2.11
C ALA A 367 -26.73 2.03 1.91
N ARG A 368 -27.56 2.86 2.57
CA ARG A 368 -29.02 2.87 2.41
C ARG A 368 -29.42 3.11 0.95
N TYR A 369 -28.85 4.14 0.33
CA TYR A 369 -29.12 4.45 -1.08
C TYR A 369 -28.81 3.26 -1.98
N CYS A 370 -27.67 2.59 -1.79
CA CYS A 370 -27.29 1.41 -2.57
C CYS A 370 -28.28 0.25 -2.34
N ARG A 371 -28.69 -0.01 -1.11
CA ARG A 371 -29.67 -1.06 -0.79
C ARG A 371 -31.04 -0.78 -1.41
N GLU A 372 -31.56 0.43 -1.30
CA GLU A 372 -32.89 0.81 -1.81
C GLU A 372 -32.93 0.86 -3.34
N HIS A 373 -31.84 1.29 -4.00
CA HIS A 373 -31.77 1.44 -5.45
C HIS A 373 -31.10 0.24 -6.16
N ARG A 374 -30.76 -0.83 -5.44
CA ARG A 374 -30.07 -2.02 -5.96
C ARG A 374 -28.77 -1.66 -6.70
N LYS A 375 -28.10 -0.60 -6.26
CA LYS A 375 -26.80 -0.16 -6.81
C LYS A 375 -25.69 -1.05 -6.24
N PRO A 376 -24.69 -1.46 -7.05
CA PRO A 376 -23.56 -2.22 -6.53
C PRO A 376 -22.87 -1.52 -5.37
N TYR A 377 -22.65 -2.25 -4.29
CA TYR A 377 -22.02 -1.80 -3.05
C TYR A 377 -20.90 -2.72 -2.63
N LEU A 378 -19.75 -2.16 -2.32
CA LEU A 378 -18.63 -2.85 -1.67
C LEU A 378 -18.27 -2.11 -0.38
N GLY A 379 -18.41 -2.80 0.77
CA GLY A 379 -18.00 -2.29 2.08
C GLY A 379 -16.71 -2.95 2.55
N ILE A 380 -15.70 -2.17 2.94
CA ILE A 380 -14.41 -2.66 3.44
C ILE A 380 -14.25 -2.22 4.89
N CYS A 381 -13.99 -3.14 5.81
CA CYS A 381 -13.74 -2.91 7.23
C CYS A 381 -14.86 -2.04 7.87
N LEU A 382 -14.63 -0.74 8.08
CA LEU A 382 -15.68 0.18 8.52
C LEU A 382 -16.89 0.14 7.58
N GLY A 383 -16.70 0.01 6.26
CA GLY A 383 -17.78 -0.09 5.29
C GLY A 383 -18.69 -1.30 5.51
N MET A 384 -18.18 -2.43 6.01
CA MET A 384 -19.00 -3.56 6.45
C MET A 384 -19.79 -3.19 7.71
N GLN A 385 -19.16 -2.57 8.69
CA GLN A 385 -19.81 -2.15 9.94
C GLN A 385 -20.95 -1.17 9.65
N ILE A 386 -20.74 -0.21 8.77
CA ILE A 386 -21.75 0.73 8.27
C ILE A 386 -22.93 0.00 7.62
N ALA A 387 -22.66 -1.01 6.76
CA ALA A 387 -23.72 -1.79 6.12
C ALA A 387 -24.59 -2.54 7.16
N VAL A 388 -23.98 -3.10 8.20
CA VAL A 388 -24.68 -3.77 9.30
C VAL A 388 -25.52 -2.78 10.12
N ILE A 389 -24.95 -1.66 10.52
CA ILE A 389 -25.66 -0.62 11.30
C ILE A 389 -26.85 -0.10 10.50
N GLU A 390 -26.66 0.23 9.22
CA GLU A 390 -27.74 0.69 8.32
C GLU A 390 -28.87 -0.33 8.26
N PHE A 391 -28.54 -1.60 8.03
CA PHE A 391 -29.51 -2.67 7.93
C PHE A 391 -30.28 -2.89 9.23
N CYS A 392 -29.59 -2.84 10.37
CA CYS A 392 -30.23 -2.94 11.68
C CYS A 392 -31.20 -1.77 11.94
N ARG A 393 -30.81 -0.54 11.61
CA ARG A 393 -31.66 0.65 11.79
C ARG A 393 -32.90 0.64 10.91
N ASN A 394 -32.73 0.35 9.62
CA ASN A 394 -33.77 0.58 8.62
C ASN A 394 -34.54 -0.66 8.18
N VAL A 395 -33.99 -1.86 8.42
CA VAL A 395 -34.66 -3.13 8.04
C VAL A 395 -35.07 -3.93 9.28
N CYS A 396 -34.17 -4.08 10.27
CA CYS A 396 -34.51 -4.79 11.51
C CYS A 396 -35.31 -3.93 12.51
N GLY A 397 -35.43 -2.61 12.29
CA GLY A 397 -36.21 -1.70 13.13
C GLY A 397 -35.54 -1.28 14.44
N ILE A 398 -34.23 -1.54 14.60
CA ILE A 398 -33.43 -1.15 15.78
C ILE A 398 -32.85 0.25 15.53
N LYS A 399 -33.66 1.28 15.77
CA LYS A 399 -33.37 2.66 15.37
C LYS A 399 -32.08 3.26 15.96
N ASP A 400 -31.67 2.81 17.13
CA ASP A 400 -30.48 3.23 17.87
C ASP A 400 -29.30 2.25 17.71
N ALA A 401 -29.39 1.30 16.74
CA ALA A 401 -28.28 0.41 16.43
C ALA A 401 -27.01 1.22 16.08
N ASN A 402 -25.90 0.92 16.73
CA ASN A 402 -24.65 1.67 16.56
C ASN A 402 -23.42 0.78 16.78
N SER A 403 -22.23 1.36 16.63
CA SER A 403 -20.96 0.76 17.01
C SER A 403 -20.57 1.22 18.42
N GLY A 404 -20.01 0.29 19.22
CA GLY A 404 -19.37 0.63 20.49
C GLY A 404 -18.14 1.55 20.34
N GLU A 405 -17.62 1.73 19.11
CA GLU A 405 -16.60 2.74 18.79
C GLU A 405 -17.16 4.15 18.79
N PHE A 406 -18.41 4.33 18.35
CA PHE A 406 -19.05 5.65 18.19
C PHE A 406 -19.88 6.02 19.42
N ASP A 407 -20.55 5.03 20.01
CA ASP A 407 -21.35 5.20 21.21
C ASP A 407 -21.03 4.12 22.25
N GLU A 408 -20.15 4.49 23.18
CA GLU A 408 -19.70 3.60 24.25
C GLU A 408 -20.83 3.14 25.18
N TYR A 409 -21.87 3.97 25.34
CA TYR A 409 -22.98 3.72 26.26
C TYR A 409 -24.27 3.34 25.55
N GLY A 410 -24.23 3.22 24.21
CA GLY A 410 -25.36 2.84 23.40
C GLY A 410 -25.97 1.49 23.80
N LEU A 411 -27.31 1.40 23.73
CA LEU A 411 -28.03 0.20 24.14
C LEU A 411 -27.82 -0.96 23.14
N HIS A 412 -27.87 -0.65 21.85
CA HIS A 412 -27.80 -1.64 20.77
C HIS A 412 -26.47 -1.53 19.99
N LYS A 413 -25.41 -2.11 20.54
CA LYS A 413 -24.09 -2.19 19.90
C LYS A 413 -24.05 -3.38 18.96
N VAL A 414 -24.49 -3.18 17.73
CA VAL A 414 -24.48 -4.22 16.69
C VAL A 414 -23.05 -4.47 16.16
N ILE A 415 -22.16 -3.54 16.42
CA ILE A 415 -20.70 -3.63 16.26
C ILE A 415 -20.08 -3.35 17.62
N ASP A 416 -19.24 -4.24 18.13
CA ASP A 416 -18.61 -4.10 19.46
C ASP A 416 -17.18 -4.63 19.47
N PHE A 417 -16.51 -4.55 20.60
CA PHE A 417 -15.15 -5.08 20.78
C PHE A 417 -15.08 -6.58 20.46
N MET A 418 -13.94 -7.00 19.94
CA MET A 418 -13.61 -8.42 19.86
C MET A 418 -13.64 -9.05 21.27
N PRO A 419 -14.06 -10.32 21.41
CA PRO A 419 -14.27 -10.97 22.71
C PRO A 419 -13.06 -10.93 23.64
N ASP A 420 -11.83 -10.88 23.08
CA ASP A 420 -10.58 -10.93 23.82
C ASP A 420 -9.92 -9.53 24.01
N GLN A 421 -10.61 -8.44 23.67
CA GLN A 421 -10.10 -7.07 23.81
C GLN A 421 -10.81 -6.27 24.90
N ASN A 422 -10.07 -5.42 25.61
CA ASN A 422 -10.62 -4.49 26.59
C ASN A 422 -10.02 -3.08 26.43
N LYS A 423 -10.62 -2.06 27.07
CA LYS A 423 -10.29 -0.64 26.92
C LYS A 423 -8.93 -0.21 27.46
N ASN A 424 -8.28 -1.02 28.27
CA ASN A 424 -7.03 -0.67 28.96
C ASN A 424 -5.76 -1.03 28.17
N ILE A 425 -5.90 -1.31 26.87
CA ILE A 425 -4.80 -1.69 25.99
C ILE A 425 -4.26 -0.44 25.26
N ASN A 426 -2.94 -0.36 25.06
CA ASN A 426 -2.31 0.68 24.27
C ASN A 426 -2.95 0.77 22.88
N LYS A 427 -3.16 1.99 22.33
CA LYS A 427 -3.83 2.17 21.04
C LYS A 427 -3.03 1.64 19.84
N GLY A 428 -1.69 1.60 19.93
CA GLY A 428 -0.83 1.05 18.88
C GLY A 428 -0.58 -0.45 19.05
N GLY A 429 -0.57 -1.21 17.95
CA GLY A 429 -0.23 -2.64 17.94
C GLY A 429 -1.23 -3.60 18.62
N THR A 430 -2.46 -3.15 18.88
CA THR A 430 -3.48 -3.93 19.60
C THR A 430 -4.71 -4.27 18.77
N LEU A 431 -4.66 -3.97 17.48
CA LEU A 431 -5.69 -4.35 16.52
C LEU A 431 -5.55 -5.83 16.12
N ARG A 432 -6.59 -6.39 15.51
CA ARG A 432 -6.46 -7.62 14.73
C ARG A 432 -5.73 -7.27 13.45
N LEU A 433 -4.46 -7.66 13.36
CA LEU A 433 -3.54 -7.25 12.30
C LEU A 433 -3.01 -8.46 11.53
N GLY A 434 -2.90 -8.31 10.20
CA GLY A 434 -2.35 -9.33 9.33
C GLY A 434 -3.37 -10.32 8.81
N SER A 435 -2.89 -11.42 8.27
CA SER A 435 -3.67 -12.42 7.54
C SER A 435 -4.37 -13.39 8.47
N TYR A 436 -5.70 -13.52 8.28
CA TYR A 436 -6.52 -14.48 9.01
C TYR A 436 -7.40 -15.29 8.05
N PRO A 437 -7.71 -16.54 8.42
CA PRO A 437 -8.59 -17.39 7.62
C PRO A 437 -10.05 -16.95 7.73
N CYS A 438 -10.76 -16.99 6.60
CA CYS A 438 -12.21 -16.83 6.52
C CYS A 438 -12.82 -18.00 5.76
N GLN A 439 -13.76 -18.69 6.41
CA GLN A 439 -14.56 -19.77 5.83
C GLN A 439 -15.77 -19.18 5.12
N ILE A 440 -15.85 -19.33 3.80
CA ILE A 440 -16.93 -18.78 2.97
C ILE A 440 -18.09 -19.76 2.87
N LYS A 441 -19.32 -19.25 3.00
CA LYS A 441 -20.55 -20.01 2.88
C LYS A 441 -20.83 -20.33 1.40
N PRO A 442 -21.10 -21.60 1.04
CA PRO A 442 -21.49 -21.98 -0.31
C PRO A 442 -22.76 -21.26 -0.79
N GLY A 443 -22.84 -21.01 -2.10
CA GLY A 443 -24.01 -20.37 -2.73
C GLY A 443 -24.10 -18.86 -2.54
N THR A 444 -23.08 -18.23 -1.98
CA THR A 444 -22.99 -16.78 -1.77
C THR A 444 -22.26 -16.08 -2.91
N LYS A 445 -22.39 -14.75 -3.01
CA LYS A 445 -21.60 -13.94 -3.95
C LYS A 445 -20.11 -13.93 -3.60
N MET A 446 -19.81 -13.98 -2.30
CA MET A 446 -18.44 -14.18 -1.84
C MET A 446 -17.84 -15.47 -2.43
N MET A 447 -18.56 -16.60 -2.35
CA MET A 447 -18.13 -17.85 -2.97
C MET A 447 -17.97 -17.73 -4.48
N ALA A 448 -18.90 -17.04 -5.15
CA ALA A 448 -18.80 -16.81 -6.59
C ALA A 448 -17.57 -15.97 -6.99
N CYS A 449 -17.18 -14.99 -6.17
CA CYS A 449 -16.00 -14.17 -6.41
C CYS A 449 -14.69 -14.97 -6.23
N TYR A 450 -14.54 -15.67 -5.11
CA TYR A 450 -13.27 -16.33 -4.75
C TYR A 450 -13.12 -17.73 -5.36
N GLY A 451 -14.22 -18.44 -5.58
CA GLY A 451 -14.18 -19.83 -6.05
C GLY A 451 -13.53 -20.82 -5.07
N LYS A 452 -13.39 -20.44 -3.80
CA LYS A 452 -12.76 -21.20 -2.73
C LYS A 452 -13.57 -21.03 -1.44
N ASP A 453 -13.65 -22.07 -0.64
CA ASP A 453 -14.36 -22.10 0.64
C ASP A 453 -13.52 -21.54 1.81
N LEU A 454 -12.21 -21.62 1.74
CA LEU A 454 -11.28 -21.05 2.72
C LEU A 454 -10.36 -20.05 2.04
N ILE A 455 -10.38 -18.81 2.55
CA ILE A 455 -9.52 -17.72 2.09
C ILE A 455 -8.73 -17.16 3.26
N HIS A 456 -7.68 -16.40 2.95
CA HIS A 456 -6.86 -15.68 3.92
C HIS A 456 -6.77 -14.23 3.49
N GLU A 457 -7.23 -13.32 4.35
CA GLU A 457 -7.25 -11.88 4.08
C GLU A 457 -6.65 -11.07 5.22
N ARG A 458 -6.10 -9.89 4.91
CA ARG A 458 -5.45 -9.03 5.89
C ARG A 458 -6.47 -8.17 6.62
N HIS A 459 -6.29 -8.05 7.93
CA HIS A 459 -7.15 -7.30 8.84
C HIS A 459 -6.42 -6.12 9.45
N ARG A 460 -7.21 -5.08 9.79
CA ARG A 460 -6.79 -3.92 10.57
C ARG A 460 -7.99 -3.32 11.29
N HIS A 461 -8.48 -4.00 12.33
CA HIS A 461 -9.65 -3.54 13.08
C HIS A 461 -9.64 -3.99 14.55
N ARG A 462 -10.44 -3.32 15.37
CA ARG A 462 -10.65 -3.63 16.80
C ARG A 462 -12.08 -4.03 17.08
N TYR A 463 -13.03 -3.46 16.35
CA TYR A 463 -14.45 -3.72 16.48
C TYR A 463 -14.90 -4.67 15.38
N GLU A 464 -15.93 -5.46 15.71
CA GLU A 464 -16.48 -6.45 14.80
C GLU A 464 -17.98 -6.64 15.01
N PHE A 465 -18.61 -7.43 14.16
CA PHE A 465 -20.03 -7.77 14.27
C PHE A 465 -20.35 -8.45 15.60
N ASN A 466 -21.36 -7.93 16.33
CA ASN A 466 -21.84 -8.52 17.59
C ASN A 466 -22.79 -9.69 17.30
N ASN A 467 -22.39 -10.91 17.66
CA ASN A 467 -23.14 -12.12 17.41
C ASN A 467 -24.52 -12.18 18.10
N ASP A 468 -24.79 -11.36 19.12
CA ASP A 468 -26.12 -11.26 19.75
C ASP A 468 -27.21 -10.82 18.74
N TYR A 469 -26.81 -10.15 17.67
CA TYR A 469 -27.70 -9.68 16.60
C TYR A 469 -27.72 -10.60 15.36
N ARG A 470 -26.97 -11.72 15.37
CA ARG A 470 -26.82 -12.59 14.21
C ARG A 470 -28.15 -13.14 13.70
N GLU A 471 -28.93 -13.73 14.59
CA GLU A 471 -30.25 -14.28 14.24
C GLU A 471 -31.20 -13.19 13.72
N THR A 472 -31.13 -11.99 14.31
CA THR A 472 -31.98 -10.85 13.93
C THR A 472 -31.70 -10.41 12.49
N VAL A 473 -30.42 -10.25 12.11
CA VAL A 473 -30.07 -9.79 10.77
C VAL A 473 -30.28 -10.88 9.72
N GLU A 474 -30.03 -12.16 10.06
CA GLU A 474 -30.30 -13.29 9.15
C GLU A 474 -31.80 -13.48 8.90
N ALA A 475 -32.63 -13.37 9.93
CA ALA A 475 -34.10 -13.43 9.80
C ALA A 475 -34.65 -12.28 8.94
N ALA A 476 -34.00 -11.11 8.96
CA ALA A 476 -34.38 -9.95 8.15
C ALA A 476 -33.86 -10.02 6.70
N GLY A 477 -33.03 -11.03 6.35
CA GLY A 477 -32.57 -11.30 4.99
C GLY A 477 -31.13 -10.90 4.66
N MET A 478 -30.33 -10.46 5.63
CA MET A 478 -28.88 -10.35 5.47
C MET A 478 -28.26 -11.74 5.57
N VAL A 479 -27.32 -12.05 4.70
CA VAL A 479 -26.60 -13.33 4.72
C VAL A 479 -25.21 -13.12 5.28
N ILE A 480 -24.86 -13.87 6.32
CA ILE A 480 -23.48 -14.01 6.78
C ILE A 480 -22.81 -14.97 5.79
N SER A 481 -21.99 -14.39 4.91
CA SER A 481 -21.37 -15.11 3.79
C SER A 481 -19.97 -15.63 4.10
N GLY A 482 -19.36 -15.22 5.22
CA GLY A 482 -18.08 -15.73 5.69
C GLY A 482 -17.88 -15.52 7.18
N THR A 483 -17.20 -16.47 7.82
CA THR A 483 -16.86 -16.42 9.25
C THR A 483 -15.44 -16.90 9.47
N SER A 484 -14.88 -16.64 10.68
CA SER A 484 -13.71 -17.39 11.13
C SER A 484 -14.00 -18.91 11.11
N PRO A 485 -12.99 -19.80 10.96
CA PRO A 485 -13.23 -21.24 10.86
C PRO A 485 -13.97 -21.85 12.04
N ASP A 486 -13.88 -21.26 13.23
CA ASP A 486 -14.63 -21.64 14.43
C ASP A 486 -16.05 -21.05 14.48
N GLY A 487 -16.43 -20.24 13.47
CA GLY A 487 -17.75 -19.62 13.36
C GLY A 487 -18.03 -18.45 14.30
N ARG A 488 -17.06 -18.06 15.15
CA ARG A 488 -17.26 -17.03 16.18
C ARG A 488 -17.23 -15.61 15.66
N ILE A 489 -16.42 -15.34 14.63
CA ILE A 489 -16.23 -13.99 14.07
C ILE A 489 -16.92 -13.94 12.71
N VAL A 490 -17.77 -12.94 12.51
CA VAL A 490 -18.39 -12.64 11.21
C VAL A 490 -17.40 -11.82 10.39
N GLU A 491 -16.95 -12.39 9.28
CA GLU A 491 -15.96 -11.78 8.39
C GLU A 491 -16.59 -11.07 7.20
N THR A 492 -17.74 -11.58 6.70
CA THR A 492 -18.40 -11.00 5.53
C THR A 492 -19.90 -11.10 5.62
N VAL A 493 -20.58 -10.09 5.07
CA VAL A 493 -22.06 -10.04 4.93
C VAL A 493 -22.45 -9.67 3.51
N GLU A 494 -23.64 -10.11 3.08
CA GLU A 494 -24.20 -9.75 1.78
C GLU A 494 -25.72 -9.66 1.81
N LEU A 495 -26.29 -8.89 0.86
CA LEU A 495 -27.72 -8.84 0.57
C LEU A 495 -27.99 -9.48 -0.79
N PRO A 496 -28.43 -10.75 -0.86
CA PRO A 496 -28.58 -11.48 -2.12
C PRO A 496 -29.55 -10.82 -3.11
N GLN A 497 -30.60 -10.18 -2.59
CA GLN A 497 -31.64 -9.51 -3.40
C GLN A 497 -31.15 -8.23 -4.08
N ASN A 498 -29.99 -7.71 -3.70
CA ASN A 498 -29.46 -6.42 -4.19
C ASN A 498 -28.46 -6.55 -5.34
N GLY A 499 -28.45 -7.66 -6.07
CA GLY A 499 -27.46 -7.88 -7.12
C GLY A 499 -26.05 -8.05 -6.53
N PHE A 500 -25.28 -6.99 -6.34
CA PHE A 500 -23.99 -6.99 -5.63
C PHE A 500 -24.03 -6.00 -4.47
N PHE A 501 -24.35 -6.49 -3.30
CA PHE A 501 -24.20 -5.75 -2.04
C PHE A 501 -23.43 -6.66 -1.10
N VAL A 502 -22.12 -6.45 -1.04
CA VAL A 502 -21.17 -7.33 -0.34
C VAL A 502 -20.25 -6.49 0.51
N ALA A 503 -19.95 -6.96 1.71
CA ALA A 503 -19.02 -6.27 2.58
C ALA A 503 -18.17 -7.25 3.40
N GLY A 504 -16.89 -6.89 3.63
CA GLY A 504 -15.92 -7.67 4.39
C GLY A 504 -15.24 -6.86 5.49
N GLN A 505 -14.96 -7.51 6.62
CA GLN A 505 -14.26 -6.89 7.74
C GLN A 505 -12.76 -6.72 7.47
N PHE A 506 -12.22 -7.51 6.57
CA PHE A 506 -10.84 -7.47 6.13
C PHE A 506 -10.59 -6.41 5.05
N HIS A 507 -9.32 -6.24 4.67
CA HIS A 507 -8.82 -5.27 3.69
C HIS A 507 -8.33 -5.97 2.41
N PRO A 508 -9.21 -6.32 1.47
CA PRO A 508 -8.84 -7.05 0.25
C PRO A 508 -7.96 -6.23 -0.70
N GLU A 509 -7.96 -4.89 -0.57
CA GLU A 509 -7.16 -3.98 -1.36
C GLU A 509 -5.66 -4.24 -1.24
N PHE A 510 -5.18 -4.67 -0.07
CA PHE A 510 -3.75 -4.94 0.16
C PHE A 510 -3.22 -6.12 -0.66
N LYS A 511 -4.08 -7.03 -1.07
CA LYS A 511 -3.70 -8.23 -1.84
C LYS A 511 -3.92 -8.10 -3.36
N SER A 512 -4.40 -6.94 -3.82
CA SER A 512 -4.59 -6.71 -5.26
C SER A 512 -3.28 -6.38 -5.97
N ARG A 513 -3.08 -6.96 -7.16
CA ARG A 513 -1.91 -6.75 -8.02
C ARG A 513 -2.36 -6.34 -9.42
N PRO A 514 -1.58 -5.57 -10.18
CA PRO A 514 -1.98 -5.14 -11.52
C PRO A 514 -2.16 -6.31 -12.51
N ASN A 515 -1.34 -7.33 -12.38
CA ASN A 515 -1.43 -8.58 -13.17
C ASN A 515 -2.44 -9.58 -12.59
N ARG A 516 -2.81 -9.46 -11.32
CA ARG A 516 -3.69 -10.38 -10.58
C ARG A 516 -4.64 -9.60 -9.67
N ALA A 517 -5.64 -8.96 -10.30
CA ALA A 517 -6.66 -8.19 -9.59
C ALA A 517 -7.42 -9.06 -8.57
N HIS A 518 -7.67 -8.48 -7.38
CA HIS A 518 -8.32 -9.18 -6.28
C HIS A 518 -9.75 -9.64 -6.65
N PRO A 519 -10.15 -10.88 -6.32
CA PRO A 519 -11.43 -11.46 -6.74
C PRO A 519 -12.66 -10.64 -6.35
N LEU A 520 -12.68 -10.10 -5.14
CA LEU A 520 -13.81 -9.30 -4.64
C LEU A 520 -13.97 -7.98 -5.41
N PHE A 521 -12.87 -7.32 -5.75
CA PHE A 521 -12.89 -6.12 -6.59
C PHE A 521 -13.31 -6.45 -8.03
N LYS A 522 -12.87 -7.60 -8.58
CA LYS A 522 -13.35 -8.08 -9.90
C LYS A 522 -14.86 -8.29 -9.91
N GLY A 523 -15.39 -8.92 -8.87
CA GLY A 523 -16.84 -9.12 -8.72
C GLY A 523 -17.61 -7.81 -8.64
N PHE A 524 -17.09 -6.85 -7.88
CA PHE A 524 -17.69 -5.52 -7.72
C PHE A 524 -17.67 -4.72 -9.04
N ILE A 525 -16.54 -4.65 -9.73
CA ILE A 525 -16.44 -3.93 -11.02
C ILE A 525 -17.30 -4.63 -12.09
N GLY A 526 -17.32 -5.97 -12.15
CA GLY A 526 -18.23 -6.70 -13.05
C GLY A 526 -19.70 -6.37 -12.82
N ALA A 527 -20.10 -6.24 -11.55
CA ALA A 527 -21.45 -5.81 -11.20
C ALA A 527 -21.74 -4.36 -11.57
N ALA A 528 -20.74 -3.44 -11.44
CA ALA A 528 -20.87 -2.05 -11.83
C ALA A 528 -21.01 -1.90 -13.36
N VAL A 529 -20.26 -2.68 -14.15
CA VAL A 529 -20.42 -2.76 -15.61
C VAL A 529 -21.85 -3.20 -15.99
N ALA A 530 -22.32 -4.31 -15.42
CA ALA A 530 -23.67 -4.80 -15.68
C ALA A 530 -24.77 -3.80 -15.25
N TYR A 531 -24.57 -3.09 -14.13
CA TYR A 531 -25.50 -2.05 -13.67
C TYR A 531 -25.57 -0.89 -14.65
N ARG A 532 -24.44 -0.41 -15.17
CA ARG A 532 -24.38 0.64 -16.20
C ARG A 532 -25.08 0.25 -17.48
N GLU A 533 -24.78 -0.94 -18.03
CA GLU A 533 -25.43 -1.43 -19.25
C GLU A 533 -26.96 -1.49 -19.11
N ASN A 534 -27.46 -1.93 -17.94
CA ASN A 534 -28.90 -1.99 -17.67
C ASN A 534 -29.53 -0.60 -17.53
N ARG A 535 -28.76 0.40 -17.04
CA ARG A 535 -29.21 1.81 -16.95
C ARG A 535 -29.28 2.48 -18.30
N GLU A 536 -28.34 2.20 -19.20
CA GLU A 536 -28.29 2.76 -20.55
C GLU A 536 -29.36 2.16 -21.50
N LYS A 537 -29.88 0.97 -21.19
CA LYS A 537 -30.97 0.31 -21.94
C LYS A 537 -32.38 0.79 -21.52
N LYS A 538 -32.50 1.49 -20.41
CA LYS A 538 -33.76 2.09 -19.93
C LYS A 538 -33.88 3.56 -20.33
#